data_19e74c229fe18db2b71a611c22561156
#
_entry.id   19e74c229fe18db2b71a611c22561156
#
_cell.length_a   1.000
_cell.length_b   1.000
_cell.length_c   1.000
_cell.angle_alpha   90.00
_cell.angle_beta   90.00
_cell.angle_gamma   90.00
#
_symmetry.space_group_name_H-M   'P 1'
#
loop_
_entity.id
_entity.type
_entity.pdbx_description
1 polymer ?
#
loop_
_entity_poly.entity_id
_entity_poly.type
_entity_poly.pdbx_seq_one_letter_code
_entity_poly.pdbx_strand_id
1 'polypeptide(L)'
;MRLPPLPPLPSRRTLLVVAVAVVAVALAGVGAWAWWAAAAREADAAYAALGVRIRAAEAPDAAADVRALAIREVEAVLARHPSAAGAALAAYQLGNLRAAAGEPAAARGAYEIARAKAGSRTLRALAQASIAYTWEAEKKYDQAASALQQALGGAGPKDFLYEQLLTSLGRIQELSGQKAEAIRTYQRVLAEVPQTRRGEEIRARLLALRS
;
A
#
# COMPACT_ATOMS: atom_id res chain seq x y z
N MET A 1 55.86 -12.46 31.90
CA MET A 1 55.00 -12.56 30.72
C MET A 1 55.57 -11.57 29.68
N ARG A 2 56.24 -12.03 28.61
CA ARG A 2 56.83 -11.15 27.58
C ARG A 2 55.73 -10.91 26.52
N LEU A 3 55.40 -9.64 26.29
CA LEU A 3 54.49 -9.26 25.21
C LEU A 3 55.12 -9.63 23.85
N PRO A 4 54.35 -10.15 22.89
CA PRO A 4 54.85 -10.44 21.55
C PRO A 4 55.34 -9.15 20.87
N PRO A 5 56.42 -9.22 20.04
CA PRO A 5 56.93 -8.05 19.33
C PRO A 5 55.86 -7.48 18.39
N LEU A 6 55.73 -6.15 18.36
CA LEU A 6 54.82 -5.46 17.45
C LEU A 6 55.20 -5.76 15.99
N PRO A 7 54.21 -5.97 15.09
CA PRO A 7 54.50 -6.21 13.69
C PRO A 7 55.24 -5.02 13.06
N PRO A 8 56.14 -5.25 12.08
CA PRO A 8 56.89 -4.18 11.45
C PRO A 8 55.95 -3.20 10.72
N LEU A 9 56.24 -1.91 10.80
CA LEU A 9 55.47 -0.87 10.13
C LEU A 9 55.49 -1.07 8.60
N PRO A 10 54.37 -0.89 7.90
CA PRO A 10 54.28 -1.08 6.45
C PRO A 10 55.23 -0.10 5.72
N SER A 11 55.77 -0.54 4.58
CA SER A 11 56.66 0.30 3.78
C SER A 11 55.92 1.53 3.22
N ARG A 12 56.62 2.63 2.95
CA ARG A 12 56.06 3.83 2.34
C ARG A 12 55.29 3.52 1.05
N ARG A 13 55.76 2.55 0.26
CA ARG A 13 55.05 2.09 -0.98
C ARG A 13 53.72 1.41 -0.65
N THR A 14 53.69 0.58 0.37
CA THR A 14 52.45 -0.08 0.82
C THR A 14 51.46 0.95 1.33
N LEU A 15 51.87 1.94 2.10
CA LEU A 15 51.03 3.03 2.58
C LEU A 15 50.44 3.86 1.42
N LEU A 16 51.25 4.18 0.41
CA LEU A 16 50.80 4.89 -0.78
C LEU A 16 49.74 4.08 -1.58
N VAL A 17 49.98 2.80 -1.81
CA VAL A 17 49.05 1.93 -2.52
C VAL A 17 47.71 1.83 -1.75
N VAL A 18 47.77 1.65 -0.43
CA VAL A 18 46.55 1.61 0.41
C VAL A 18 45.82 2.96 0.36
N ALA A 19 46.52 4.08 0.45
CA ALA A 19 45.93 5.41 0.39
C ALA A 19 45.21 5.64 -0.97
N VAL A 20 45.88 5.29 -2.07
CA VAL A 20 45.28 5.38 -3.42
C VAL A 20 44.08 4.47 -3.55
N ALA A 21 44.13 3.24 -3.05
CA ALA A 21 42.98 2.33 -3.07
C ALA A 21 41.81 2.86 -2.26
N VAL A 22 42.04 3.41 -1.09
CA VAL A 22 41.01 4.02 -0.24
C VAL A 22 40.35 5.22 -0.96
N VAL A 23 41.16 6.09 -1.56
CA VAL A 23 40.64 7.24 -2.34
C VAL A 23 39.80 6.77 -3.54
N ALA A 24 40.28 5.75 -4.27
CA ALA A 24 39.55 5.19 -5.41
C ALA A 24 38.19 4.58 -4.99
N VAL A 25 38.14 3.84 -3.88
CA VAL A 25 36.90 3.30 -3.31
C VAL A 25 35.97 4.41 -2.84
N ALA A 26 36.49 5.46 -2.21
CA ALA A 26 35.69 6.61 -1.79
C ALA A 26 35.08 7.34 -2.98
N LEU A 27 35.86 7.60 -4.04
CA LEU A 27 35.37 8.24 -5.27
C LEU A 27 34.31 7.38 -5.97
N ALA A 28 34.53 6.07 -6.06
CA ALA A 28 33.52 5.14 -6.60
C ALA A 28 32.23 5.15 -5.78
N GLY A 29 32.34 5.17 -4.44
CA GLY A 29 31.19 5.28 -3.53
C GLY A 29 30.40 6.58 -3.71
N VAL A 30 31.10 7.72 -3.79
CA VAL A 30 30.47 9.03 -4.05
C VAL A 30 29.79 9.06 -5.43
N GLY A 31 30.44 8.50 -6.46
CA GLY A 31 29.87 8.42 -7.81
C GLY A 31 28.60 7.56 -7.85
N ALA A 32 28.63 6.38 -7.23
CA ALA A 32 27.49 5.49 -7.12
C ALA A 32 26.32 6.14 -6.35
N TRP A 33 26.63 6.81 -5.22
CA TRP A 33 25.65 7.55 -4.44
C TRP A 33 25.03 8.71 -5.24
N ALA A 34 25.83 9.49 -5.95
CA ALA A 34 25.35 10.61 -6.75
C ALA A 34 24.43 10.13 -7.88
N TRP A 35 24.81 9.04 -8.57
CA TRP A 35 24.00 8.42 -9.59
C TRP A 35 22.67 7.91 -9.04
N TRP A 36 22.70 7.19 -7.90
CA TRP A 36 21.50 6.71 -7.22
C TRP A 36 20.59 7.85 -6.78
N ALA A 37 21.16 8.93 -6.22
CA ALA A 37 20.42 10.10 -5.81
C ALA A 37 19.78 10.86 -7.00
N ALA A 38 20.43 10.88 -8.15
CA ALA A 38 19.87 11.46 -9.36
C ALA A 38 18.68 10.63 -9.89
N ALA A 39 18.81 9.31 -9.94
CA ALA A 39 17.75 8.40 -10.33
C ALA A 39 16.53 8.49 -9.38
N ALA A 40 16.77 8.61 -8.06
CA ALA A 40 15.70 8.81 -7.09
C ALA A 40 14.93 10.11 -7.33
N ARG A 41 15.63 11.23 -7.59
CA ARG A 41 15.00 12.52 -7.89
C ARG A 41 14.18 12.49 -9.19
N GLU A 42 14.67 11.81 -10.22
CA GLU A 42 13.93 11.61 -11.47
C GLU A 42 12.63 10.85 -11.22
N ALA A 43 12.69 9.76 -10.45
CA ALA A 43 11.53 8.97 -10.10
C ALA A 43 10.52 9.80 -9.28
N ASP A 44 10.97 10.53 -8.27
CA ASP A 44 10.10 11.37 -7.43
C ASP A 44 9.42 12.45 -8.27
N ALA A 45 10.15 13.10 -9.20
CA ALA A 45 9.58 14.08 -10.12
C ALA A 45 8.53 13.46 -11.06
N ALA A 46 8.79 12.24 -11.58
CA ALA A 46 7.85 11.53 -12.42
C ALA A 46 6.55 11.19 -11.67
N TYR A 47 6.63 10.71 -10.44
CA TYR A 47 5.44 10.45 -9.61
C TYR A 47 4.71 11.73 -9.20
N ALA A 48 5.43 12.80 -8.89
CA ALA A 48 4.82 14.09 -8.56
C ALA A 48 4.02 14.67 -9.73
N ALA A 49 4.52 14.54 -10.96
CA ALA A 49 3.85 15.00 -12.17
C ALA A 49 2.50 14.30 -12.43
N LEU A 50 2.33 13.06 -11.98
CA LEU A 50 1.07 12.31 -12.08
C LEU A 50 -0.05 12.89 -11.22
N GLY A 51 0.27 13.57 -10.12
CA GLY A 51 -0.71 13.97 -9.10
C GLY A 51 -1.85 14.84 -9.63
N VAL A 52 -1.58 15.74 -10.58
CA VAL A 52 -2.62 16.58 -11.19
C VAL A 52 -3.55 15.76 -12.10
N ARG A 53 -2.98 14.86 -12.89
CA ARG A 53 -3.73 14.02 -13.83
C ARG A 53 -4.57 12.98 -13.12
N ILE A 54 -4.04 12.37 -12.07
CA ILE A 54 -4.79 11.43 -11.22
C ILE A 54 -6.00 12.14 -10.61
N ARG A 55 -5.82 13.32 -10.00
CA ARG A 55 -6.95 14.09 -9.44
C ARG A 55 -8.00 14.44 -10.47
N ALA A 56 -7.60 14.82 -11.67
CA ALA A 56 -8.55 15.09 -12.76
C ALA A 56 -9.31 13.84 -13.19
N ALA A 57 -8.67 12.68 -13.21
CA ALA A 57 -9.25 11.40 -13.58
C ALA A 57 -10.11 10.76 -12.47
N GLU A 58 -9.87 11.11 -11.21
CA GLU A 58 -10.67 10.68 -10.03
C GLU A 58 -11.94 11.52 -9.85
N ALA A 59 -12.09 12.64 -10.56
CA ALA A 59 -13.31 13.44 -10.48
C ALA A 59 -14.53 12.58 -10.86
N PRO A 60 -15.68 12.76 -10.16
CA PRO A 60 -16.88 11.94 -10.40
C PRO A 60 -17.40 12.03 -11.85
N ASP A 61 -17.22 13.17 -12.48
CA ASP A 61 -17.61 13.51 -13.85
C ASP A 61 -16.47 13.36 -14.88
N ALA A 62 -15.33 12.79 -14.47
CA ALA A 62 -14.19 12.61 -15.37
C ALA A 62 -14.58 11.77 -16.59
N ALA A 63 -14.27 12.29 -17.79
CA ALA A 63 -14.50 11.57 -19.03
C ALA A 63 -13.66 10.28 -19.11
N ALA A 64 -14.16 9.28 -19.82
CA ALA A 64 -13.52 7.97 -19.90
C ALA A 64 -12.13 8.02 -20.54
N ASP A 65 -11.90 8.89 -21.50
CA ASP A 65 -10.61 9.11 -22.16
C ASP A 65 -9.59 9.76 -21.23
N VAL A 66 -10.00 10.71 -20.37
CA VAL A 66 -9.16 11.32 -19.33
C VAL A 66 -8.70 10.25 -18.34
N ARG A 67 -9.62 9.37 -17.91
CA ARG A 67 -9.28 8.27 -17.00
C ARG A 67 -8.36 7.25 -17.67
N ALA A 68 -8.63 6.88 -18.92
CA ALA A 68 -7.80 5.95 -19.68
C ALA A 68 -6.38 6.50 -19.92
N LEU A 69 -6.24 7.81 -20.15
CA LEU A 69 -4.93 8.45 -20.29
C LEU A 69 -4.16 8.39 -18.97
N ALA A 70 -4.79 8.78 -17.85
CA ALA A 70 -4.17 8.73 -16.54
C ALA A 70 -3.71 7.31 -16.16
N ILE A 71 -4.53 6.28 -16.43
CA ILE A 71 -4.16 4.88 -16.22
C ILE A 71 -2.86 4.55 -16.97
N ARG A 72 -2.79 4.83 -18.28
CA ARG A 72 -1.59 4.55 -19.09
C ARG A 72 -0.34 5.27 -18.58
N GLU A 73 -0.49 6.51 -18.15
CA GLU A 73 0.66 7.28 -17.65
C GLU A 73 1.15 6.76 -16.29
N VAL A 74 0.25 6.41 -15.38
CA VAL A 74 0.62 5.79 -14.10
C VAL A 74 1.32 4.45 -14.33
N GLU A 75 0.83 3.63 -15.24
CA GLU A 75 1.45 2.37 -15.61
C GLU A 75 2.85 2.56 -16.19
N ALA A 76 3.03 3.55 -17.08
CA ALA A 76 4.33 3.84 -17.68
C ALA A 76 5.36 4.28 -16.64
N VAL A 77 4.95 5.12 -15.66
CA VAL A 77 5.85 5.57 -14.57
C VAL A 77 6.15 4.42 -13.61
N LEU A 78 5.15 3.59 -13.25
CA LEU A 78 5.35 2.40 -12.41
C LEU A 78 6.30 1.39 -13.05
N ALA A 79 6.19 1.19 -14.37
CA ALA A 79 7.08 0.30 -15.11
C ALA A 79 8.52 0.82 -15.16
N ARG A 80 8.69 2.14 -15.28
CA ARG A 80 10.03 2.78 -15.36
C ARG A 80 10.70 2.87 -13.99
N HIS A 81 9.95 3.14 -12.93
CA HIS A 81 10.47 3.37 -11.58
C HIS A 81 9.81 2.48 -10.51
N PRO A 82 9.85 1.14 -10.67
CA PRO A 82 9.06 0.22 -9.83
C PRO A 82 9.49 0.19 -8.36
N SER A 83 10.70 0.63 -8.04
CA SER A 83 11.28 0.58 -6.69
C SER A 83 11.33 1.94 -5.99
N ALA A 84 10.83 2.99 -6.62
CA ALA A 84 10.81 4.33 -6.03
C ALA A 84 9.80 4.44 -4.88
N ALA A 85 10.02 5.40 -3.98
CA ALA A 85 9.17 5.62 -2.81
C ALA A 85 7.70 5.88 -3.17
N GLY A 86 7.44 6.56 -4.30
CA GLY A 86 6.10 6.85 -4.82
C GLY A 86 5.34 5.65 -5.39
N ALA A 87 6.03 4.54 -5.71
CA ALA A 87 5.44 3.42 -6.45
C ALA A 87 4.24 2.77 -5.74
N ALA A 88 4.29 2.62 -4.42
CA ALA A 88 3.20 2.02 -3.66
C ALA A 88 1.92 2.85 -3.72
N LEU A 89 2.04 4.17 -3.55
CA LEU A 89 0.89 5.09 -3.61
C LEU A 89 0.35 5.19 -5.04
N ALA A 90 1.22 5.28 -6.05
CA ALA A 90 0.79 5.33 -7.44
C ALA A 90 0.07 4.04 -7.86
N ALA A 91 0.53 2.88 -7.41
CA ALA A 91 -0.17 1.61 -7.65
C ALA A 91 -1.54 1.58 -6.96
N TYR A 92 -1.68 2.14 -5.77
CA TYR A 92 -2.97 2.29 -5.10
C TYR A 92 -3.94 3.18 -5.90
N GLN A 93 -3.46 4.33 -6.36
CA GLN A 93 -4.23 5.26 -7.20
C GLN A 93 -4.60 4.63 -8.56
N LEU A 94 -3.69 3.86 -9.16
CA LEU A 94 -4.00 3.07 -10.37
C LEU A 94 -5.16 2.10 -10.12
N GLY A 95 -5.16 1.44 -8.96
CA GLY A 95 -6.28 0.59 -8.54
C GLY A 95 -7.59 1.35 -8.46
N ASN A 96 -7.59 2.56 -7.89
CA ASN A 96 -8.77 3.41 -7.82
C ASN A 96 -9.29 3.80 -9.23
N LEU A 97 -8.39 4.23 -10.12
CA LEU A 97 -8.75 4.60 -11.49
C LEU A 97 -9.34 3.42 -12.27
N ARG A 98 -8.77 2.23 -12.14
CA ARG A 98 -9.26 1.00 -12.79
C ARG A 98 -10.59 0.54 -12.20
N ALA A 99 -10.77 0.65 -10.88
CA ALA A 99 -12.05 0.37 -10.22
C ALA A 99 -13.16 1.33 -10.72
N ALA A 100 -12.84 2.63 -10.83
CA ALA A 100 -13.75 3.63 -11.38
C ALA A 100 -14.04 3.44 -12.88
N ALA A 101 -13.15 2.78 -13.62
CA ALA A 101 -13.35 2.36 -15.00
C ALA A 101 -14.20 1.08 -15.14
N GLY A 102 -14.60 0.44 -14.03
CA GLY A 102 -15.34 -0.83 -14.05
C GLY A 102 -14.49 -2.05 -14.32
N GLU A 103 -13.19 -1.99 -14.03
CA GLU A 103 -12.20 -3.04 -14.27
C GLU A 103 -11.74 -3.68 -12.95
N PRO A 104 -12.60 -4.40 -12.19
CA PRO A 104 -12.29 -4.85 -10.83
C PRO A 104 -11.08 -5.81 -10.79
N ALA A 105 -10.91 -6.68 -11.77
CA ALA A 105 -9.78 -7.60 -11.81
C ALA A 105 -8.44 -6.87 -12.02
N ALA A 106 -8.40 -5.86 -12.90
CA ALA A 106 -7.23 -5.05 -13.14
C ALA A 106 -6.93 -4.12 -11.95
N ALA A 107 -7.97 -3.54 -11.32
CA ALA A 107 -7.85 -2.78 -10.09
C ALA A 107 -7.22 -3.62 -8.96
N ARG A 108 -7.66 -4.86 -8.80
CA ARG A 108 -7.11 -5.80 -7.82
C ARG A 108 -5.62 -6.02 -8.02
N GLY A 109 -5.16 -6.25 -9.25
CA GLY A 109 -3.74 -6.39 -9.55
C GLY A 109 -2.92 -5.15 -9.14
N ALA A 110 -3.44 -3.94 -9.38
CA ALA A 110 -2.80 -2.70 -8.96
C ALA A 110 -2.76 -2.56 -7.42
N TYR A 111 -3.83 -2.91 -6.71
CA TYR A 111 -3.86 -2.91 -5.24
C TYR A 111 -2.91 -3.96 -4.63
N GLU A 112 -2.73 -5.11 -5.27
CA GLU A 112 -1.75 -6.12 -4.84
C GLU A 112 -0.32 -5.59 -4.93
N ILE A 113 0.01 -4.85 -6.01
CA ILE A 113 1.29 -4.15 -6.13
C ILE A 113 1.44 -3.10 -5.02
N ALA A 114 0.41 -2.30 -4.78
CA ALA A 114 0.40 -1.30 -3.71
C ALA A 114 0.63 -1.95 -2.34
N ARG A 115 -0.08 -3.03 -2.02
CA ARG A 115 0.05 -3.79 -0.78
C ARG A 115 1.46 -4.35 -0.59
N ALA A 116 2.02 -4.95 -1.64
CA ALA A 116 3.36 -5.56 -1.60
C ALA A 116 4.47 -4.51 -1.38
N LYS A 117 4.29 -3.31 -1.95
CA LYS A 117 5.26 -2.20 -1.88
C LYS A 117 5.01 -1.24 -0.71
N ALA A 118 3.89 -1.37 0.01
CA ALA A 118 3.50 -0.43 1.05
C ALA A 118 4.51 -0.34 2.20
N GLY A 119 5.12 0.82 2.37
CA GLY A 119 6.03 1.13 3.47
C GLY A 119 5.31 1.37 4.80
N SER A 120 4.01 1.67 4.79
CA SER A 120 3.20 1.89 6.00
C SER A 120 2.13 0.82 6.19
N ARG A 121 1.80 0.54 7.46
CA ARG A 121 0.69 -0.35 7.81
C ARG A 121 -0.63 0.16 7.25
N THR A 122 -0.88 1.46 7.32
CA THR A 122 -2.10 2.10 6.84
C THR A 122 -2.31 1.88 5.33
N LEU A 123 -1.29 2.15 4.50
CA LEU A 123 -1.41 1.94 3.06
C LEU A 123 -1.62 0.45 2.72
N ARG A 124 -0.96 -0.45 3.46
CA ARG A 124 -1.14 -1.90 3.29
C ARG A 124 -2.57 -2.33 3.61
N ALA A 125 -3.14 -1.82 4.70
CA ALA A 125 -4.51 -2.10 5.10
C ALA A 125 -5.53 -1.51 4.11
N LEU A 126 -5.30 -0.27 3.62
CA LEU A 126 -6.12 0.35 2.57
C LEU A 126 -6.11 -0.47 1.29
N ALA A 127 -4.94 -0.86 0.81
CA ALA A 127 -4.82 -1.68 -0.41
C ALA A 127 -5.53 -3.04 -0.23
N GLN A 128 -5.37 -3.67 0.92
CA GLN A 128 -6.04 -4.94 1.24
C GLN A 128 -7.56 -4.80 1.31
N ALA A 129 -8.07 -3.71 1.90
CA ALA A 129 -9.50 -3.40 1.90
C ALA A 129 -10.04 -3.17 0.48
N SER A 130 -9.27 -2.45 -0.35
CA SER A 130 -9.64 -2.20 -1.74
C SER A 130 -9.66 -3.48 -2.57
N ILE A 131 -8.76 -4.44 -2.32
CA ILE A 131 -8.82 -5.79 -2.89
C ILE A 131 -10.16 -6.46 -2.52
N ALA A 132 -10.61 -6.36 -1.27
CA ALA A 132 -11.89 -6.90 -0.86
C ALA A 132 -13.06 -6.27 -1.62
N TYR A 133 -13.05 -4.96 -1.83
CA TYR A 133 -14.10 -4.26 -2.60
C TYR A 133 -14.10 -4.67 -4.07
N THR A 134 -12.96 -5.03 -4.66
CA THR A 134 -12.96 -5.61 -6.03
C THR A 134 -13.61 -6.99 -6.08
N TRP A 135 -13.42 -7.83 -5.06
CA TRP A 135 -14.11 -9.11 -4.96
C TRP A 135 -15.60 -8.95 -4.73
N GLU A 136 -15.99 -7.96 -3.91
CA GLU A 136 -17.41 -7.61 -3.72
C GLU A 136 -18.07 -7.16 -5.02
N ALA A 137 -17.42 -6.31 -5.83
CA ALA A 137 -17.92 -5.88 -7.12
C ALA A 137 -18.19 -7.05 -8.07
N GLU A 138 -17.41 -8.13 -7.95
CA GLU A 138 -17.62 -9.38 -8.68
C GLU A 138 -18.59 -10.34 -7.96
N LYS A 139 -19.22 -9.94 -6.84
CA LYS A 139 -20.09 -10.74 -5.97
C LYS A 139 -19.41 -11.99 -5.38
N LYS A 140 -18.11 -11.98 -5.29
CA LYS A 140 -17.26 -13.04 -4.71
C LYS A 140 -17.06 -12.77 -3.21
N TYR A 141 -18.15 -12.93 -2.45
CA TYR A 141 -18.21 -12.47 -1.06
C TYR A 141 -17.27 -13.21 -0.12
N ASP A 142 -17.00 -14.49 -0.34
CA ASP A 142 -16.06 -15.26 0.50
C ASP A 142 -14.62 -14.73 0.35
N GLN A 143 -14.21 -14.38 -0.88
CA GLN A 143 -12.93 -13.76 -1.15
C GLN A 143 -12.87 -12.34 -0.55
N ALA A 144 -13.96 -11.59 -0.64
CA ALA A 144 -14.05 -10.26 -0.04
C ALA A 144 -13.93 -10.33 1.49
N ALA A 145 -14.63 -11.25 2.14
CA ALA A 145 -14.54 -11.46 3.59
C ALA A 145 -13.12 -11.86 4.02
N SER A 146 -12.51 -12.80 3.31
CA SER A 146 -11.12 -13.22 3.57
C SER A 146 -10.14 -12.04 3.45
N ALA A 147 -10.29 -11.21 2.42
CA ALA A 147 -9.42 -10.03 2.23
C ALA A 147 -9.61 -8.99 3.34
N LEU A 148 -10.85 -8.76 3.83
CA LEU A 148 -11.12 -7.86 4.96
C LEU A 148 -10.56 -8.41 6.28
N GLN A 149 -10.64 -9.73 6.51
CA GLN A 149 -10.02 -10.38 7.67
C GLN A 149 -8.50 -10.20 7.66
N GLN A 150 -7.87 -10.33 6.48
CA GLN A 150 -6.43 -10.05 6.32
C GLN A 150 -6.10 -8.58 6.60
N ALA A 151 -6.94 -7.63 6.17
CA ALA A 151 -6.76 -6.21 6.47
C ALA A 151 -6.87 -5.91 7.97
N LEU A 152 -7.74 -6.63 8.68
CA LEU A 152 -7.90 -6.56 10.13
C LEU A 152 -6.75 -7.22 10.90
N GLY A 153 -5.95 -8.06 10.25
CA GLY A 153 -4.81 -8.73 10.86
C GLY A 153 -3.79 -7.74 11.43
N GLY A 154 -3.68 -7.71 12.76
CA GLY A 154 -2.81 -6.77 13.47
C GLY A 154 -3.35 -5.34 13.62
N ALA A 155 -4.59 -5.06 13.19
CA ALA A 155 -5.30 -3.82 13.47
C ALA A 155 -6.10 -3.93 14.78
N GLY A 156 -6.27 -2.82 15.49
CA GLY A 156 -7.03 -2.74 16.73
C GLY A 156 -7.92 -1.49 16.80
N PRO A 157 -8.73 -1.34 17.87
CA PRO A 157 -9.72 -0.27 17.99
C PRO A 157 -9.19 1.16 17.88
N LYS A 158 -7.88 1.36 18.07
CA LYS A 158 -7.21 2.65 17.91
C LYS A 158 -6.73 2.95 16.48
N ASP A 159 -6.73 1.95 15.59
CA ASP A 159 -6.32 2.15 14.21
C ASP A 159 -7.44 2.81 13.40
N PHE A 160 -7.08 3.81 12.62
CA PHE A 160 -8.01 4.66 11.87
C PHE A 160 -9.01 3.88 10.98
N LEU A 161 -8.59 2.75 10.41
CA LEU A 161 -9.42 1.95 9.52
C LEU A 161 -10.21 0.84 10.23
N TYR A 162 -9.98 0.61 11.53
CA TYR A 162 -10.48 -0.57 12.22
C TYR A 162 -12.02 -0.69 12.17
N GLU A 163 -12.73 0.37 12.54
CA GLU A 163 -14.19 0.42 12.49
C GLU A 163 -14.73 0.17 11.08
N GLN A 164 -14.11 0.82 10.09
CA GLN A 164 -14.52 0.66 8.69
C GLN A 164 -14.32 -0.78 8.21
N LEU A 165 -13.19 -1.39 8.51
CA LEU A 165 -12.89 -2.78 8.13
C LEU A 165 -13.86 -3.77 8.76
N LEU A 166 -14.15 -3.63 10.07
CA LEU A 166 -15.13 -4.47 10.76
C LEU A 166 -16.54 -4.29 10.20
N THR A 167 -16.97 -3.04 9.98
CA THR A 167 -18.30 -2.78 9.43
C THR A 167 -18.43 -3.33 8.01
N SER A 168 -17.40 -3.18 7.19
CA SER A 168 -17.36 -3.77 5.84
C SER A 168 -17.39 -5.30 5.89
N LEU A 169 -16.66 -5.94 6.82
CA LEU A 169 -16.70 -7.38 7.00
C LEU A 169 -18.09 -7.86 7.38
N GLY A 170 -18.75 -7.22 8.36
CA GLY A 170 -20.12 -7.55 8.76
C GLY A 170 -21.09 -7.47 7.57
N ARG A 171 -20.97 -6.42 6.75
CA ARG A 171 -21.81 -6.24 5.57
C ARG A 171 -21.55 -7.30 4.49
N ILE A 172 -20.31 -7.68 4.25
CA ILE A 172 -19.97 -8.75 3.30
C ILE A 172 -20.49 -10.11 3.78
N GLN A 173 -20.39 -10.40 5.08
CA GLN A 173 -20.95 -11.61 5.70
C GLN A 173 -22.47 -11.64 5.57
N GLU A 174 -23.14 -10.50 5.71
CA GLU A 174 -24.58 -10.34 5.47
C GLU A 174 -24.94 -10.67 4.02
N LEU A 175 -24.21 -10.09 3.05
CA LEU A 175 -24.41 -10.33 1.62
C LEU A 175 -24.12 -11.78 1.20
N SER A 176 -23.25 -12.48 1.89
CA SER A 176 -22.95 -13.90 1.65
C SER A 176 -23.91 -14.85 2.35
N GLY A 177 -24.89 -14.34 3.12
CA GLY A 177 -25.82 -15.14 3.89
C GLY A 177 -25.25 -15.71 5.20
N GLN A 178 -24.06 -15.31 5.59
CA GLN A 178 -23.41 -15.73 6.84
C GLN A 178 -23.96 -14.92 8.02
N LYS A 179 -25.27 -15.09 8.32
CA LYS A 179 -25.98 -14.28 9.33
C LYS A 179 -25.32 -14.32 10.71
N ALA A 180 -24.91 -15.50 11.17
CA ALA A 180 -24.33 -15.66 12.51
C ALA A 180 -22.99 -14.91 12.63
N GLU A 181 -22.15 -14.96 11.60
CA GLU A 181 -20.88 -14.24 11.50
C GLU A 181 -21.10 -12.74 11.46
N ALA A 182 -22.04 -12.27 10.64
CA ALA A 182 -22.38 -10.85 10.53
C ALA A 182 -22.85 -10.29 11.89
N ILE A 183 -23.69 -11.03 12.61
CA ILE A 183 -24.15 -10.66 13.96
C ILE A 183 -22.95 -10.50 14.90
N ARG A 184 -22.04 -11.50 14.95
CA ARG A 184 -20.84 -11.44 15.79
C ARG A 184 -19.96 -10.24 15.43
N THR A 185 -19.75 -10.00 14.15
CA THR A 185 -18.92 -8.90 13.67
C THR A 185 -19.52 -7.54 14.02
N TYR A 186 -20.82 -7.33 13.85
CA TYR A 186 -21.48 -6.09 14.23
C TYR A 186 -21.51 -5.86 15.75
N GLN A 187 -21.71 -6.92 16.54
CA GLN A 187 -21.61 -6.85 18.01
C GLN A 187 -20.21 -6.44 18.44
N ARG A 188 -19.18 -6.96 17.76
CA ARG A 188 -17.79 -6.58 17.99
C ARG A 188 -17.55 -5.10 17.72
N VAL A 189 -18.11 -4.52 16.64
CA VAL A 189 -18.03 -3.07 16.39
C VAL A 189 -18.56 -2.27 17.58
N LEU A 190 -19.76 -2.62 18.08
CA LEU A 190 -20.38 -1.90 19.19
C LEU A 190 -19.62 -2.04 20.51
N ALA A 191 -18.97 -3.19 20.73
CA ALA A 191 -18.20 -3.47 21.94
C ALA A 191 -16.83 -2.78 21.94
N GLU A 192 -16.12 -2.83 20.80
CA GLU A 192 -14.74 -2.38 20.71
C GLU A 192 -14.61 -0.92 20.25
N VAL A 193 -15.65 -0.37 19.59
CA VAL A 193 -15.71 1.05 19.17
C VAL A 193 -16.99 1.70 19.72
N PRO A 194 -17.12 1.88 21.05
CA PRO A 194 -18.34 2.38 21.67
C PRO A 194 -18.72 3.80 21.25
N GLN A 195 -17.77 4.59 20.74
CA GLN A 195 -17.97 5.95 20.24
C GLN A 195 -18.35 5.99 18.75
N THR A 196 -18.68 4.84 18.13
CA THR A 196 -19.03 4.77 16.71
C THR A 196 -20.24 5.65 16.37
N ARG A 197 -20.11 6.46 15.32
CA ARG A 197 -21.24 7.23 14.77
C ARG A 197 -22.26 6.34 14.04
N ARG A 198 -21.90 5.08 13.74
CA ARG A 198 -22.76 4.09 13.06
C ARG A 198 -23.53 3.21 14.02
N GLY A 199 -23.55 3.54 15.33
CA GLY A 199 -24.14 2.69 16.36
C GLY A 199 -25.61 2.36 16.08
N GLU A 200 -26.43 3.35 15.68
CA GLU A 200 -27.85 3.14 15.35
C GLU A 200 -28.04 2.29 14.08
N GLU A 201 -27.28 2.56 13.04
CA GLU A 201 -27.29 1.75 11.81
C GLU A 201 -26.97 0.27 12.13
N ILE A 202 -25.92 0.04 12.92
CA ILE A 202 -25.48 -1.32 13.28
C ILE A 202 -26.54 -2.03 14.14
N ARG A 203 -27.18 -1.34 15.10
CA ARG A 203 -28.28 -1.91 15.89
C ARG A 203 -29.48 -2.28 15.02
N ALA A 204 -29.84 -1.44 14.06
CA ALA A 204 -30.91 -1.74 13.11
C ALA A 204 -30.61 -2.99 12.27
N ARG A 205 -29.38 -3.13 11.77
CA ARG A 205 -28.93 -4.36 11.05
C ARG A 205 -28.99 -5.58 11.94
N LEU A 206 -28.55 -5.48 13.20
CA LEU A 206 -28.61 -6.59 14.16
C LEU A 206 -30.04 -7.04 14.43
N LEU A 207 -31.01 -6.11 14.50
CA LEU A 207 -32.44 -6.45 14.66
C LEU A 207 -32.95 -7.19 13.42
N ALA A 208 -32.64 -6.67 12.21
CA ALA A 208 -33.06 -7.29 10.95
C ALA A 208 -32.45 -8.71 10.74
N LEU A 209 -31.24 -8.95 11.22
CA LEU A 209 -30.60 -10.25 11.10
C LEU A 209 -31.13 -11.30 12.09
N ARG A 210 -31.82 -10.87 13.15
CA ARG A 210 -32.40 -11.75 14.18
C ARG A 210 -33.84 -12.15 13.89
N SER A 211 -34.50 -11.38 13.01
CA SER A 211 -35.84 -11.70 12.49
C SER A 211 -35.74 -12.77 11.38
#